data_5167441a94aa69202ca5bd548787856b
#
_entry.id   5167441a94aa69202ca5bd548787856b
#
_cell.length_a   1.000
_cell.length_b   1.000
_cell.length_c   1.000
_cell.angle_alpha   90.00
_cell.angle_beta   90.00
_cell.angle_gamma   90.00
#
_symmetry.space_group_name_H-M   'P 1'
#
loop_
_entity.id
_entity.type
_entity.pdbx_description
1 polymer ?
#
loop_
_entity_poly.entity_id
_entity_poly.type
_entity_poly.pdbx_seq_one_letter_code
_entity_poly.pdbx_strand_id
1 'polypeptide(L)'
;VLRSLFKPKAAAVLHTMLKDPSHAWRIGDLAEQAGVSAGHASQVGKQLRQREWAERSEAGMWLSDPNALLDSWREEYEPPSGERVQLYTHLHGPALQDAVGTIMTDGTDAILLYASFSAADWIAPFARTGRAYFYADERGLSRLQADLGLQSAAKGANIDILVPDDPAVLG
;
A
#
# COMPACT_ATOMS: atom_id res chain seq x y z
N VAL A 1 19.36 -0.49 -16.06
CA VAL A 1 18.65 0.76 -15.78
C VAL A 1 17.31 0.39 -15.20
N LEU A 2 17.05 0.71 -13.94
CA LEU A 2 15.71 0.59 -13.34
C LEU A 2 14.79 1.56 -14.11
N ARG A 3 13.72 1.03 -14.72
CA ARG A 3 12.80 1.81 -15.55
C ARG A 3 11.94 2.77 -14.74
N SER A 4 11.75 2.52 -13.47
CA SER A 4 11.09 3.42 -12.50
C SER A 4 11.61 3.12 -11.10
N LEU A 5 11.90 4.17 -10.34
CA LEU A 5 12.32 4.07 -8.94
C LEU A 5 11.14 3.65 -8.03
N PHE A 6 9.90 3.81 -8.50
CA PHE A 6 8.68 3.57 -7.73
C PHE A 6 7.98 2.24 -8.07
N LYS A 7 8.68 1.31 -8.76
CA LYS A 7 8.19 -0.06 -8.96
C LYS A 7 8.31 -0.89 -7.68
N PRO A 8 7.50 -1.93 -7.48
CA PRO A 8 7.32 -2.63 -6.20
C PRO A 8 8.61 -2.93 -5.42
N LYS A 9 9.58 -3.58 -6.05
CA LYS A 9 10.85 -3.92 -5.36
C LYS A 9 11.71 -2.70 -5.00
N ALA A 10 11.67 -1.64 -5.81
CA ALA A 10 12.36 -0.41 -5.48
C ALA A 10 11.57 0.37 -4.42
N ALA A 11 10.24 0.39 -4.52
CA ALA A 11 9.36 1.00 -3.53
C ALA A 11 9.55 0.39 -2.13
N ALA A 12 9.78 -0.93 -2.01
CA ALA A 12 10.09 -1.57 -0.73
C ALA A 12 11.37 -1.01 -0.09
N VAL A 13 12.41 -0.74 -0.89
CA VAL A 13 13.64 -0.10 -0.40
C VAL A 13 13.37 1.34 0.06
N LEU A 14 12.61 2.10 -0.75
CA LEU A 14 12.24 3.48 -0.40
C LEU A 14 11.41 3.53 0.88
N HIS A 15 10.43 2.66 1.02
CA HIS A 15 9.58 2.56 2.20
C HIS A 15 10.40 2.25 3.46
N THR A 16 11.36 1.31 3.36
CA THR A 16 12.27 0.99 4.48
C THR A 16 13.09 2.22 4.90
N MET A 17 13.65 2.97 3.95
CA MET A 17 14.43 4.17 4.25
C MET A 17 13.57 5.33 4.78
N LEU A 18 12.32 5.47 4.31
CA LEU A 18 11.41 6.52 4.75
C LEU A 18 10.86 6.33 6.17
N LYS A 19 10.90 5.11 6.74
CA LYS A 19 10.55 4.87 8.16
C LYS A 19 11.49 5.60 9.11
N ASP A 20 12.76 5.71 8.76
CA ASP A 20 13.77 6.52 9.45
C ASP A 20 14.75 7.09 8.42
N PRO A 21 14.46 8.28 7.87
CA PRO A 21 15.27 8.89 6.81
C PRO A 21 16.71 9.17 7.22
N SER A 22 16.96 9.39 8.50
CA SER A 22 18.28 9.72 9.06
C SER A 22 19.14 8.49 9.32
N HIS A 23 18.56 7.29 9.31
CA HIS A 23 19.27 6.06 9.57
C HIS A 23 20.27 5.74 8.46
N ALA A 24 21.53 5.52 8.85
CA ALA A 24 22.60 5.19 7.92
C ALA A 24 22.59 3.68 7.60
N TRP A 25 21.99 3.32 6.50
CA TRP A 25 21.80 1.93 6.06
C TRP A 25 23.06 1.36 5.38
N ARG A 26 23.56 0.24 5.85
CA ARG A 26 24.45 -0.62 5.04
C ARG A 26 23.61 -1.34 3.98
N ILE A 27 24.16 -1.53 2.79
CA ILE A 27 23.40 -2.10 1.66
C ILE A 27 22.85 -3.50 1.96
N GLY A 28 23.61 -4.32 2.71
CA GLY A 28 23.16 -5.66 3.13
C GLY A 28 21.94 -5.60 4.02
N ASP A 29 21.99 -4.78 5.07
CA ASP A 29 20.93 -4.64 6.06
C ASP A 29 19.66 -4.04 5.43
N LEU A 30 19.84 -3.03 4.54
CA LEU A 30 18.74 -2.44 3.78
C LEU A 30 18.07 -3.45 2.86
N ALA A 31 18.85 -4.29 2.19
CA ALA A 31 18.33 -5.32 1.30
C ALA A 31 17.54 -6.38 2.06
N GLU A 32 18.05 -6.83 3.20
CA GLU A 32 17.39 -7.79 4.08
C GLU A 32 16.07 -7.21 4.61
N GLN A 33 16.10 -6.00 5.16
CA GLN A 33 14.91 -5.34 5.72
C GLN A 33 13.83 -5.04 4.66
N ALA A 34 14.24 -4.73 3.43
CA ALA A 34 13.33 -4.46 2.32
C ALA A 34 12.90 -5.73 1.55
N GLY A 35 13.41 -6.91 1.90
CA GLY A 35 13.08 -8.16 1.22
C GLY A 35 13.56 -8.22 -0.23
N VAL A 36 14.69 -7.56 -0.57
CA VAL A 36 15.24 -7.52 -1.92
C VAL A 36 16.69 -8.00 -1.97
N SER A 37 17.24 -8.23 -3.17
CA SER A 37 18.66 -8.55 -3.29
C SER A 37 19.57 -7.33 -3.03
N ALA A 38 20.76 -7.54 -2.49
CA ALA A 38 21.75 -6.49 -2.26
C ALA A 38 22.11 -5.70 -3.54
N GLY A 39 22.16 -6.40 -4.70
CA GLY A 39 22.35 -5.75 -6.00
C GLY A 39 21.23 -4.78 -6.35
N HIS A 40 19.98 -5.15 -6.04
CA HIS A 40 18.82 -4.28 -6.28
C HIS A 40 18.83 -3.06 -5.34
N ALA A 41 19.04 -3.28 -4.04
CA ALA A 41 19.17 -2.18 -3.07
C ALA A 41 20.32 -1.22 -3.44
N SER A 42 21.46 -1.76 -3.90
CA SER A 42 22.59 -0.95 -4.40
C SER A 42 22.23 -0.10 -5.61
N GLN A 43 21.45 -0.65 -6.57
CA GLN A 43 20.98 0.10 -7.74
C GLN A 43 20.01 1.23 -7.36
N VAL A 44 19.07 0.95 -6.45
CA VAL A 44 18.16 1.98 -5.90
C VAL A 44 18.97 3.08 -5.23
N GLY A 45 19.89 2.73 -4.33
CA GLY A 45 20.75 3.69 -3.65
C GLY A 45 21.59 4.54 -4.60
N LYS A 46 22.10 3.95 -5.70
CA LYS A 46 22.80 4.72 -6.74
C LYS A 46 21.88 5.77 -7.39
N GLN A 47 20.63 5.40 -7.69
CA GLN A 47 19.67 6.32 -8.29
C GLN A 47 19.26 7.45 -7.33
N LEU A 48 19.05 7.13 -6.04
CA LEU A 48 18.77 8.15 -5.03
C LEU A 48 19.88 9.18 -4.94
N ARG A 49 21.15 8.73 -4.91
CA ARG A 49 22.31 9.64 -4.90
C ARG A 49 22.47 10.44 -6.18
N GLN A 50 22.17 9.86 -7.34
CA GLN A 50 22.19 10.59 -8.63
C GLN A 50 21.16 11.72 -8.71
N ARG A 51 20.08 11.61 -7.90
CA ARG A 51 19.04 12.64 -7.76
C ARG A 51 19.27 13.56 -6.56
N GLU A 52 20.37 13.34 -5.83
CA GLU A 52 20.73 14.11 -4.62
C GLU A 52 19.72 13.93 -3.46
N TRP A 53 18.92 12.84 -3.50
CA TRP A 53 17.96 12.50 -2.44
C TRP A 53 18.55 11.66 -1.32
N ALA A 54 19.75 11.10 -1.53
CA ALA A 54 20.47 10.34 -0.52
C ALA A 54 21.94 10.63 -0.54
N GLU A 55 22.54 10.57 0.63
CA GLU A 55 23.99 10.68 0.84
C GLU A 55 24.57 9.37 1.38
N ARG A 56 25.88 9.22 1.31
CA ARG A 56 26.61 8.05 1.79
C ARG A 56 27.89 8.43 2.50
N SER A 57 28.16 7.75 3.64
CA SER A 57 29.44 7.78 4.34
C SER A 57 29.96 6.36 4.58
N GLU A 58 31.00 6.21 5.39
CA GLU A 58 31.48 4.91 5.87
C GLU A 58 30.45 4.18 6.75
N ALA A 59 29.60 4.94 7.47
CA ALA A 59 28.55 4.39 8.32
C ALA A 59 27.41 3.74 7.50
N GLY A 60 27.13 4.27 6.30
CA GLY A 60 26.04 3.79 5.46
C GLY A 60 25.46 4.88 4.56
N MET A 61 24.28 4.63 4.04
CA MET A 61 23.51 5.54 3.18
C MET A 61 22.21 5.96 3.89
N TRP A 62 21.86 7.24 3.80
CA TRP A 62 20.61 7.80 4.37
C TRP A 62 19.94 8.74 3.36
N LEU A 63 18.67 9.07 3.62
CA LEU A 63 17.95 10.07 2.82
C LEU A 63 18.31 11.48 3.28
N SER A 64 18.94 12.26 2.40
CA SER A 64 19.26 13.67 2.65
C SER A 64 18.09 14.60 2.30
N ASP A 65 17.26 14.22 1.32
CA ASP A 65 16.06 14.96 0.94
C ASP A 65 14.85 14.01 0.76
N PRO A 66 14.23 13.57 1.86
CA PRO A 66 13.03 12.71 1.79
C PRO A 66 11.81 13.44 1.21
N ASN A 67 11.75 14.78 1.28
CA ASN A 67 10.63 15.52 0.74
C ASN A 67 10.65 15.54 -0.78
N ALA A 68 11.79 15.80 -1.40
CA ALA A 68 11.91 15.73 -2.85
C ALA A 68 11.64 14.32 -3.40
N LEU A 69 12.05 13.27 -2.67
CA LEU A 69 11.70 11.90 -3.00
C LEU A 69 10.17 11.66 -2.97
N LEU A 70 9.48 12.11 -1.91
CA LEU A 70 8.04 11.96 -1.76
C LEU A 70 7.26 12.77 -2.79
N ASP A 71 7.70 13.98 -3.12
CA ASP A 71 7.09 14.81 -4.16
C ASP A 71 7.20 14.16 -5.54
N SER A 72 8.37 13.63 -5.88
CA SER A 72 8.56 12.88 -7.12
C SER A 72 7.73 11.59 -7.16
N TRP A 73 7.61 10.88 -6.02
CA TRP A 73 6.76 9.70 -5.93
C TRP A 73 5.29 10.05 -6.16
N ARG A 74 4.83 11.15 -5.58
CA ARG A 74 3.45 11.63 -5.77
C ARG A 74 3.16 12.00 -7.23
N GLU A 75 4.11 12.59 -7.94
CA GLU A 75 3.97 12.94 -9.36
C GLU A 75 3.94 11.72 -10.27
N GLU A 76 4.72 10.68 -9.95
CA GLU A 76 4.77 9.42 -10.72
C GLU A 76 3.80 8.35 -10.20
N TYR A 77 2.94 8.68 -9.21
CA TYR A 77 2.04 7.71 -8.60
C TYR A 77 1.02 7.17 -9.59
N GLU A 78 1.04 5.86 -9.75
CA GLU A 78 0.01 5.10 -10.44
C GLU A 78 -0.75 4.25 -9.43
N PRO A 79 -2.10 4.23 -9.45
CA PRO A 79 -2.87 3.31 -8.62
C PRO A 79 -2.44 1.86 -8.86
N PRO A 80 -2.46 0.99 -7.83
CA PRO A 80 -2.13 -0.42 -8.02
C PRO A 80 -2.98 -1.07 -9.09
N SER A 81 -2.36 -1.89 -9.95
CA SER A 81 -3.07 -2.78 -10.85
C SER A 81 -3.65 -3.96 -10.07
N GLY A 82 -4.73 -4.56 -10.58
CA GLY A 82 -5.37 -5.71 -9.97
C GLY A 82 -6.79 -5.91 -10.41
N GLU A 83 -7.40 -6.99 -9.91
CA GLU A 83 -8.79 -7.30 -10.15
C GLU A 83 -9.69 -6.35 -9.35
N ARG A 84 -10.61 -5.67 -10.05
CA ARG A 84 -11.63 -4.82 -9.41
C ARG A 84 -12.95 -5.55 -9.32
N VAL A 85 -13.43 -5.72 -8.09
CA VAL A 85 -14.69 -6.40 -7.81
C VAL A 85 -15.68 -5.41 -7.23
N GLN A 86 -16.85 -5.29 -7.86
CA GLN A 86 -17.93 -4.41 -7.44
C GLN A 86 -19.07 -5.23 -6.84
N LEU A 87 -19.38 -4.93 -5.60
CA LEU A 87 -20.34 -5.69 -4.81
C LEU A 87 -21.40 -4.77 -4.18
N TYR A 88 -22.52 -5.38 -3.81
CA TYR A 88 -23.59 -4.69 -3.12
C TYR A 88 -23.86 -5.33 -1.76
N THR A 89 -24.10 -4.50 -0.75
CA THR A 89 -24.63 -4.89 0.56
C THR A 89 -25.74 -3.96 1.01
N HIS A 90 -26.65 -4.46 1.83
CA HIS A 90 -27.65 -3.66 2.50
C HIS A 90 -27.09 -2.87 3.70
N LEU A 91 -25.89 -3.22 4.16
CA LEU A 91 -25.23 -2.55 5.28
C LEU A 91 -24.69 -1.17 4.87
N HIS A 92 -24.88 -0.19 5.73
CA HIS A 92 -24.41 1.18 5.52
C HIS A 92 -23.87 1.78 6.82
N GLY A 93 -23.01 2.79 6.70
CA GLY A 93 -22.51 3.56 7.83
C GLY A 93 -21.91 2.67 8.95
N PRO A 94 -22.26 2.94 10.22
CA PRO A 94 -21.69 2.19 11.36
C PRO A 94 -21.88 0.67 11.27
N ALA A 95 -23.03 0.19 10.80
CA ALA A 95 -23.29 -1.26 10.69
C ALA A 95 -22.33 -1.94 9.70
N LEU A 96 -21.97 -1.28 8.60
CA LEU A 96 -20.96 -1.79 7.68
C LEU A 96 -19.56 -1.73 8.30
N GLN A 97 -19.23 -0.64 8.99
CA GLN A 97 -17.94 -0.48 9.67
C GLN A 97 -17.72 -1.54 10.75
N ASP A 98 -18.72 -1.82 11.58
CA ASP A 98 -18.68 -2.84 12.63
C ASP A 98 -18.48 -4.24 12.03
N ALA A 99 -19.24 -4.58 10.97
CA ALA A 99 -19.13 -5.86 10.30
C ALA A 99 -17.76 -6.08 9.65
N VAL A 100 -17.24 -5.06 8.98
CA VAL A 100 -15.90 -5.06 8.39
C VAL A 100 -14.82 -5.13 9.47
N GLY A 101 -14.97 -4.36 10.55
CA GLY A 101 -14.06 -4.37 11.70
C GLY A 101 -13.94 -5.77 12.34
N THR A 102 -15.04 -6.50 12.43
CA THR A 102 -15.05 -7.89 12.92
C THR A 102 -14.20 -8.79 12.03
N ILE A 103 -14.34 -8.67 10.70
CA ILE A 103 -13.55 -9.46 9.74
C ILE A 103 -12.06 -9.12 9.83
N MET A 104 -11.72 -7.83 9.98
CA MET A 104 -10.33 -7.37 10.09
C MET A 104 -9.62 -7.83 11.37
N THR A 105 -10.37 -8.14 12.43
CA THR A 105 -9.82 -8.44 13.77
C THR A 105 -9.97 -9.89 14.19
N ASP A 106 -10.56 -10.76 13.38
CA ASP A 106 -10.86 -12.14 13.76
C ASP A 106 -9.64 -13.09 13.81
N GLY A 107 -8.44 -12.56 13.57
CA GLY A 107 -7.18 -13.30 13.65
C GLY A 107 -6.93 -14.29 12.52
N THR A 108 -7.66 -14.19 11.42
CA THR A 108 -7.39 -14.97 10.21
C THR A 108 -6.25 -14.39 9.39
N ASP A 109 -5.60 -15.22 8.55
CA ASP A 109 -4.56 -14.76 7.59
C ASP A 109 -5.14 -13.99 6.39
N ALA A 110 -6.45 -13.68 6.40
CA ALA A 110 -7.10 -12.92 5.35
C ALA A 110 -6.76 -11.43 5.50
N ILE A 111 -6.32 -10.79 4.41
CA ILE A 111 -5.96 -9.38 4.42
C ILE A 111 -7.11 -8.56 3.84
N LEU A 112 -7.56 -7.59 4.63
CA LEU A 112 -8.58 -6.62 4.26
C LEU A 112 -8.18 -5.25 4.81
N LEU A 113 -8.06 -4.25 3.94
CA LEU A 113 -7.63 -2.91 4.29
C LEU A 113 -8.60 -1.88 3.73
N TYR A 114 -8.89 -0.84 4.51
CA TYR A 114 -9.57 0.33 3.96
C TYR A 114 -8.69 1.00 2.90
N ALA A 115 -9.31 1.41 1.80
CA ALA A 115 -8.60 2.04 0.69
C ALA A 115 -9.24 3.38 0.31
N SER A 116 -8.49 4.22 -0.41
CA SER A 116 -9.00 5.45 -1.02
C SER A 116 -9.78 6.33 -0.03
N PHE A 117 -10.98 6.76 -0.38
CA PHE A 117 -11.84 7.59 0.46
C PHE A 117 -12.26 6.92 1.78
N SER A 118 -12.39 5.59 1.80
CA SER A 118 -12.73 4.88 3.05
C SER A 118 -11.59 4.89 4.06
N ALA A 119 -10.34 4.83 3.60
CA ALA A 119 -9.18 5.00 4.47
C ALA A 119 -9.07 6.44 4.96
N ALA A 120 -9.33 7.42 4.08
CA ALA A 120 -9.33 8.84 4.45
C ALA A 120 -10.44 9.18 5.46
N ASP A 121 -11.65 8.63 5.27
CA ASP A 121 -12.79 8.83 6.18
C ASP A 121 -12.53 8.24 7.59
N TRP A 122 -11.78 7.15 7.67
CA TRP A 122 -11.34 6.57 8.94
C TRP A 122 -10.43 7.51 9.74
N ILE A 123 -9.56 8.26 9.05
CA ILE A 123 -8.61 9.18 9.69
C ILE A 123 -9.26 10.54 9.96
N ALA A 124 -10.08 11.00 9.02
CA ALA A 124 -10.68 12.34 9.04
C ALA A 124 -12.06 12.32 8.35
N PRO A 125 -13.15 12.15 9.11
CA PRO A 125 -14.51 11.92 8.58
C PRO A 125 -15.14 13.21 8.06
N PHE A 126 -14.64 13.75 6.95
CA PHE A 126 -15.14 14.98 6.34
C PHE A 126 -16.04 14.78 5.11
N ALA A 127 -15.98 13.60 4.48
CA ALA A 127 -16.72 13.32 3.26
C ALA A 127 -17.56 12.06 3.41
N ARG A 128 -18.87 12.17 3.13
CA ARG A 128 -19.74 11.00 2.99
C ARG A 128 -19.65 10.48 1.57
N THR A 129 -18.97 9.35 1.39
CA THR A 129 -18.98 8.63 0.12
C THR A 129 -20.11 7.60 0.15
N GLY A 130 -20.90 7.51 -0.93
CA GLY A 130 -21.95 6.49 -1.06
C GLY A 130 -21.37 5.09 -1.33
N ARG A 131 -20.05 4.93 -1.30
CA ARG A 131 -19.33 3.68 -1.55
C ARG A 131 -18.22 3.46 -0.54
N ALA A 132 -17.98 2.20 -0.20
CA ALA A 132 -16.83 1.78 0.58
C ALA A 132 -15.76 1.15 -0.33
N TYR A 133 -14.50 1.49 -0.08
CA TYR A 133 -13.35 1.07 -0.89
C TYR A 133 -12.38 0.26 -0.04
N PHE A 134 -11.97 -0.89 -0.56
CA PHE A 134 -11.05 -1.81 0.12
C PHE A 134 -9.96 -2.30 -0.81
N TYR A 135 -8.81 -2.62 -0.23
CA TYR A 135 -7.85 -3.57 -0.76
C TYR A 135 -8.04 -4.89 -0.03
N ALA A 136 -7.98 -6.01 -0.74
CA ALA A 136 -8.05 -7.34 -0.15
C ALA A 136 -7.15 -8.32 -0.91
N ASP A 137 -6.68 -9.35 -0.22
CA ASP A 137 -6.23 -10.55 -0.91
C ASP A 137 -7.44 -11.43 -1.31
N GLU A 138 -7.21 -12.53 -2.01
CA GLU A 138 -8.30 -13.43 -2.44
C GLU A 138 -9.09 -14.02 -1.24
N ARG A 139 -8.41 -14.22 -0.11
CA ARG A 139 -9.04 -14.73 1.12
C ARG A 139 -9.92 -13.65 1.76
N GLY A 140 -9.43 -12.41 1.83
CA GLY A 140 -10.18 -11.26 2.34
C GLY A 140 -11.42 -10.98 1.49
N LEU A 141 -11.30 -11.05 0.16
CA LEU A 141 -12.45 -10.95 -0.75
C LEU A 141 -13.48 -12.05 -0.49
N SER A 142 -13.03 -13.31 -0.45
CA SER A 142 -13.91 -14.46 -0.20
C SER A 142 -14.63 -14.35 1.15
N ARG A 143 -13.89 -13.88 2.18
CA ARG A 143 -14.44 -13.67 3.51
C ARG A 143 -15.50 -12.57 3.55
N LEU A 144 -15.21 -11.42 2.94
CA LEU A 144 -16.19 -10.34 2.81
C LEU A 144 -17.48 -10.83 2.13
N GLN A 145 -17.35 -11.58 1.03
CA GLN A 145 -18.50 -12.12 0.31
C GLN A 145 -19.33 -13.05 1.18
N ALA A 146 -18.70 -13.94 1.94
CA ALA A 146 -19.39 -14.92 2.78
C ALA A 146 -20.08 -14.25 3.98
N ASP A 147 -19.34 -13.40 4.73
CA ASP A 147 -19.80 -12.87 6.01
C ASP A 147 -20.82 -11.72 5.85
N LEU A 148 -20.71 -10.95 4.78
CA LEU A 148 -21.64 -9.84 4.49
C LEU A 148 -22.72 -10.19 3.48
N GLY A 149 -22.75 -11.45 2.98
CA GLY A 149 -23.71 -11.88 1.97
C GLY A 149 -23.67 -11.04 0.70
N LEU A 150 -22.47 -10.62 0.29
CA LEU A 150 -22.29 -9.70 -0.82
C LEU A 150 -22.68 -10.33 -2.14
N GLN A 151 -23.40 -9.56 -2.96
CA GLN A 151 -23.80 -9.96 -4.30
C GLN A 151 -23.03 -9.17 -5.34
N SER A 152 -22.62 -9.83 -6.41
CA SER A 152 -22.05 -9.14 -7.56
C SER A 152 -23.10 -8.20 -8.14
N ALA A 153 -22.75 -6.91 -8.31
CA ALA A 153 -23.70 -5.90 -8.78
C ALA A 153 -23.08 -5.05 -9.89
N ALA A 154 -23.50 -5.29 -11.12
CA ALA A 154 -23.13 -4.45 -12.25
C ALA A 154 -23.72 -3.03 -12.17
N LYS A 155 -24.81 -2.85 -11.43
CA LYS A 155 -25.45 -1.54 -11.15
C LYS A 155 -25.81 -1.45 -9.67
N GLY A 156 -25.57 -0.27 -9.07
CA GLY A 156 -25.91 -0.02 -7.67
C GLY A 156 -24.91 -0.58 -6.67
N ALA A 157 -23.71 -1.04 -7.09
CA ALA A 157 -22.64 -1.43 -6.19
C ALA A 157 -22.32 -0.30 -5.21
N ASN A 158 -22.17 -0.65 -3.93
CA ASN A 158 -21.76 0.27 -2.87
C ASN A 158 -20.47 -0.15 -2.18
N ILE A 159 -19.85 -1.25 -2.65
CA ILE A 159 -18.53 -1.70 -2.24
C ILE A 159 -17.67 -1.89 -3.48
N ASP A 160 -16.49 -1.30 -3.48
CA ASP A 160 -15.44 -1.47 -4.48
C ASP A 160 -14.22 -2.10 -3.82
N ILE A 161 -13.79 -3.25 -4.32
CA ILE A 161 -12.62 -3.98 -3.81
C ILE A 161 -11.59 -4.07 -4.92
N LEU A 162 -10.34 -3.78 -4.60
CA LEU A 162 -9.20 -4.08 -5.46
C LEU A 162 -8.40 -5.23 -4.84
N VAL A 163 -8.25 -6.31 -5.60
CA VAL A 163 -7.29 -7.38 -5.30
C VAL A 163 -6.03 -7.07 -6.10
N PRO A 164 -4.97 -6.54 -5.47
CA PRO A 164 -3.80 -6.07 -6.21
C PRO A 164 -2.99 -7.24 -6.78
N ASP A 165 -2.45 -7.05 -7.99
CA ASP A 165 -1.52 -8.01 -8.62
C ASP A 165 -0.21 -8.15 -7.82
N ASP A 166 0.17 -7.09 -7.10
CA ASP A 166 1.34 -7.06 -6.22
C ASP A 166 0.92 -7.13 -4.76
N PRO A 167 1.15 -8.26 -4.07
CA PRO A 167 0.78 -8.41 -2.67
C PRO A 167 1.53 -7.44 -1.73
N ALA A 168 2.64 -6.84 -2.15
CA ALA A 168 3.34 -5.83 -1.35
C ALA A 168 2.51 -4.54 -1.11
N VAL A 169 1.42 -4.35 -1.87
CA VAL A 169 0.44 -3.27 -1.63
C VAL A 169 -0.33 -3.49 -0.34
N LEU A 170 -0.42 -4.73 0.13
CA LEU A 170 -1.20 -5.12 1.31
C LEU A 170 -0.40 -5.06 2.62
N GLY A 171 0.90 -4.75 2.57
CA GLY A 171 1.76 -4.57 3.78
C GLY A 171 2.93 -5.49 3.88
#